data_52fe45df6df4661c74326ece73da7852
#
_entry.id   52fe45df6df4661c74326ece73da7852
#
_cell.length_a   1.000
_cell.length_b   1.000
_cell.length_c   1.000
_cell.angle_alpha   90.00
_cell.angle_beta   90.00
_cell.angle_gamma   90.00
#
_symmetry.space_group_name_H-M   'P 1'
#
loop_
_entity.id
_entity.type
_entity.pdbx_description
1 polymer ?
#
loop_
_entity_poly.entity_id
_entity_poly.type
_entity_poly.pdbx_seq_one_letter_code
_entity_poly.pdbx_strand_id
1 'polypeptide(L)'
;EYHLTKNDGENNLHSGLDFYHGRLWKVADADDTHVTFEMDSPDGDQGYPGALVMKVTYSLDEENTLMIHYEAEPDQDTIINMTNHSYFNLNGHKSGDVLNHTLWLNADAFTPADATSIPTGEIRSVEGTPMDFRIDKTIGKDIEADYEPLVFGKGYDHNWVLKNEGKFDKVAEVAGDESGIHMSVLTDLPGVQIYTANFLDGEKGRDGAVYEMRDAICLETQ
;
A
#
# COMPACT_ATOMS: atom_id res chain seq x y z
N GLU A 1 -26.65 -6.18 8.70
CA GLU A 1 -26.11 -4.82 8.49
C GLU A 1 -25.12 -4.54 9.60
N TYR A 2 -23.95 -4.02 9.27
CA TYR A 2 -22.90 -3.67 10.22
C TYR A 2 -22.59 -2.18 10.09
N HIS A 3 -22.25 -1.55 11.22
CA HIS A 3 -21.90 -0.15 11.28
C HIS A 3 -20.45 -0.02 11.68
N LEU A 4 -19.58 0.27 10.70
CA LEU A 4 -18.17 0.45 10.94
C LEU A 4 -17.88 1.81 11.58
N THR A 5 -16.80 1.88 12.35
CA THR A 5 -16.34 3.13 12.95
C THR A 5 -15.87 4.08 11.86
N LYS A 6 -16.41 5.29 11.83
CA LYS A 6 -16.01 6.35 10.90
C LYS A 6 -14.82 7.12 11.47
N ASN A 7 -13.75 7.22 10.71
CA ASN A 7 -12.52 7.90 11.11
C ASN A 7 -11.90 8.76 9.99
N ASP A 8 -12.55 8.76 8.81
CA ASP A 8 -12.19 9.61 7.68
C ASP A 8 -13.46 10.19 7.06
N GLY A 9 -13.92 11.33 7.57
CA GLY A 9 -15.21 11.91 7.21
C GLY A 9 -16.36 10.95 7.48
N GLU A 10 -17.07 10.51 6.44
CA GLU A 10 -18.15 9.52 6.53
C GLU A 10 -17.65 8.07 6.33
N ASN A 11 -16.36 7.87 6.08
CA ASN A 11 -15.77 6.61 5.71
C ASN A 11 -15.03 5.93 6.87
N ASN A 12 -14.78 4.63 6.71
CA ASN A 12 -13.88 3.86 7.55
C ASN A 12 -12.55 3.69 6.81
N LEU A 13 -11.45 4.16 7.39
CA LEU A 13 -10.09 4.05 6.86
C LEU A 13 -9.26 3.17 7.79
N HIS A 14 -8.49 2.22 7.21
CA HIS A 14 -7.55 1.35 7.93
C HIS A 14 -8.15 0.69 9.19
N SER A 15 -9.36 0.15 9.06
CA SER A 15 -10.16 -0.51 10.11
C SER A 15 -10.70 0.37 11.26
N GLY A 16 -10.53 1.68 11.23
CA GLY A 16 -11.18 2.59 12.19
C GLY A 16 -10.24 3.36 13.11
N LEU A 17 -10.69 3.77 14.29
CA LEU A 17 -9.95 4.68 15.18
C LEU A 17 -8.80 3.99 15.93
N ASP A 18 -8.92 2.70 16.23
CA ASP A 18 -7.90 1.90 16.92
C ASP A 18 -7.18 1.01 15.90
N PHE A 19 -6.30 1.63 15.13
CA PHE A 19 -5.55 0.99 14.05
C PHE A 19 -4.79 -0.25 14.52
N TYR A 20 -4.84 -1.33 13.76
CA TYR A 20 -4.09 -2.55 14.06
C TYR A 20 -2.58 -2.33 14.10
N HIS A 21 -2.04 -1.43 13.29
CA HIS A 21 -0.62 -1.07 13.33
C HIS A 21 -0.19 -0.30 14.58
N GLY A 22 -1.12 0.30 15.31
CA GLY A 22 -0.88 0.99 16.58
C GLY A 22 -0.99 0.10 17.81
N ARG A 23 -1.47 -1.15 17.67
CA ARG A 23 -1.66 -2.10 18.76
C ARG A 23 -0.39 -2.89 19.07
N LEU A 24 -0.35 -3.48 20.24
CA LEU A 24 0.72 -4.38 20.62
C LEU A 24 0.46 -5.79 20.07
N TRP A 25 1.40 -6.28 19.30
CA TRP A 25 1.40 -7.64 18.77
C TRP A 25 2.31 -8.52 19.61
N LYS A 26 1.94 -9.80 19.78
CA LYS A 26 2.79 -10.81 20.41
C LYS A 26 3.81 -11.31 19.38
N VAL A 27 5.03 -11.60 19.81
CA VAL A 27 5.94 -12.42 19.01
C VAL A 27 5.51 -13.88 19.20
N ALA A 28 4.98 -14.49 18.12
CA ALA A 28 4.55 -15.88 18.12
C ALA A 28 5.70 -16.83 17.81
N ASP A 29 6.60 -16.42 16.92
CA ASP A 29 7.81 -17.16 16.54
C ASP A 29 8.89 -16.20 16.04
N ALA A 30 10.18 -16.54 16.21
CA ALA A 30 11.29 -15.77 15.68
C ALA A 30 12.58 -16.60 15.65
N ASP A 31 13.40 -16.35 14.61
CA ASP A 31 14.80 -16.81 14.54
C ASP A 31 15.69 -15.69 13.93
N ASP A 32 16.86 -16.05 13.40
CA ASP A 32 17.81 -15.09 12.84
C ASP A 32 17.34 -14.50 11.49
N THR A 33 16.35 -15.10 10.84
CA THR A 33 15.89 -14.76 9.47
C THR A 33 14.44 -14.33 9.40
N HIS A 34 13.62 -14.61 10.40
CA HIS A 34 12.21 -14.24 10.41
C HIS A 34 11.67 -13.87 11.78
N VAL A 35 10.55 -13.17 11.77
CA VAL A 35 9.71 -12.91 12.95
C VAL A 35 8.25 -13.01 12.56
N THR A 36 7.46 -13.74 13.36
CA THR A 36 6.00 -13.81 13.26
C THR A 36 5.36 -13.06 14.41
N PHE A 37 4.55 -12.08 14.07
CA PHE A 37 3.71 -11.36 15.02
C PHE A 37 2.27 -11.90 14.95
N GLU A 38 1.62 -11.98 16.11
CA GLU A 38 0.23 -12.43 16.27
C GLU A 38 -0.59 -11.43 17.04
N MET A 39 -1.82 -11.22 16.63
CA MET A 39 -2.80 -10.37 17.33
C MET A 39 -4.20 -10.97 17.25
N ASP A 40 -4.92 -10.89 18.37
CA ASP A 40 -6.34 -11.23 18.47
C ASP A 40 -7.20 -9.97 18.34
N SER A 41 -8.22 -10.03 17.49
CA SER A 41 -9.27 -9.00 17.35
C SER A 41 -10.59 -9.61 17.79
N PRO A 42 -11.28 -9.10 18.82
CA PRO A 42 -12.54 -9.67 19.30
C PRO A 42 -13.70 -9.42 18.34
N ASP A 43 -14.77 -10.22 18.43
CA ASP A 43 -16.01 -9.96 17.70
C ASP A 43 -16.53 -8.55 17.95
N GLY A 44 -16.90 -7.84 16.89
CA GLY A 44 -17.37 -6.45 16.94
C GLY A 44 -16.27 -5.38 17.04
N ASP A 45 -15.01 -5.76 16.97
CA ASP A 45 -13.89 -4.81 16.97
C ASP A 45 -14.01 -3.84 15.79
N GLN A 46 -13.99 -2.52 16.05
CA GLN A 46 -14.22 -1.43 15.09
C GLN A 46 -15.53 -1.56 14.29
N GLY A 47 -16.47 -2.43 14.72
CA GLY A 47 -17.74 -2.72 14.05
C GLY A 47 -17.70 -3.92 13.10
N TYR A 48 -16.56 -4.58 12.94
CA TYR A 48 -16.43 -5.79 12.12
C TYR A 48 -16.94 -7.03 12.85
N PRO A 49 -17.68 -7.92 12.16
CA PRO A 49 -18.14 -9.17 12.76
C PRO A 49 -17.02 -10.21 12.87
N GLY A 50 -17.11 -11.05 13.86
CA GLY A 50 -16.23 -12.19 14.07
C GLY A 50 -14.99 -11.87 14.87
N ALA A 51 -14.64 -12.81 15.75
CA ALA A 51 -13.32 -12.79 16.35
C ALA A 51 -12.29 -13.27 15.31
N LEU A 52 -11.13 -12.62 15.27
CA LEU A 52 -10.10 -12.83 14.26
C LEU A 52 -8.74 -13.01 14.93
N VAL A 53 -8.03 -14.07 14.57
CA VAL A 53 -6.60 -14.22 14.86
C VAL A 53 -5.82 -13.87 13.61
N MET A 54 -4.93 -12.88 13.72
CA MET A 54 -4.07 -12.43 12.62
C MET A 54 -2.62 -12.74 12.91
N LYS A 55 -1.89 -13.17 11.88
CA LYS A 55 -0.44 -13.32 11.91
C LYS A 55 0.20 -12.59 10.74
N VAL A 56 1.33 -11.97 11.02
CA VAL A 56 2.18 -11.35 10.00
C VAL A 56 3.60 -11.86 10.21
N THR A 57 4.16 -12.53 9.20
CA THR A 57 5.53 -13.02 9.23
C THR A 57 6.39 -12.18 8.30
N TYR A 58 7.44 -11.58 8.83
CA TYR A 58 8.50 -10.93 8.08
C TYR A 58 9.71 -11.86 8.00
N SER A 59 10.20 -12.11 6.79
CA SER A 59 11.42 -12.89 6.57
C SER A 59 12.38 -12.11 5.67
N LEU A 60 13.67 -12.23 5.93
CA LEU A 60 14.72 -11.63 5.12
C LEU A 60 15.74 -12.71 4.75
N ASP A 61 16.00 -12.89 3.46
CA ASP A 61 16.98 -13.85 2.96
C ASP A 61 18.34 -13.18 2.62
N GLU A 62 19.31 -14.02 2.24
CA GLU A 62 20.66 -13.56 1.85
C GLU A 62 20.70 -12.85 0.48
N GLU A 63 19.60 -12.90 -0.29
CA GLU A 63 19.44 -12.26 -1.60
C GLU A 63 18.78 -10.88 -1.52
N ASN A 64 18.62 -10.34 -0.29
CA ASN A 64 17.91 -9.10 0.04
C ASN A 64 16.42 -9.14 -0.30
N THR A 65 15.79 -10.31 -0.24
CA THR A 65 14.34 -10.44 -0.39
C THR A 65 13.68 -10.28 0.98
N LEU A 66 12.88 -9.22 1.15
CA LEU A 66 11.97 -9.10 2.26
C LEU A 66 10.63 -9.75 1.87
N MET A 67 10.25 -10.81 2.55
CA MET A 67 8.94 -11.45 2.38
C MET A 67 8.04 -11.06 3.54
N ILE A 68 6.78 -10.74 3.22
CA ILE A 68 5.73 -10.45 4.19
C ILE A 68 4.59 -11.43 3.92
N HIS A 69 4.29 -12.29 4.87
CA HIS A 69 3.23 -13.29 4.78
C HIS A 69 2.14 -12.99 5.78
N TYR A 70 0.88 -12.99 5.32
CA TYR A 70 -0.29 -12.72 6.14
C TYR A 70 -1.14 -13.96 6.29
N GLU A 71 -1.59 -14.23 7.51
CA GLU A 71 -2.57 -15.27 7.85
C GLU A 71 -3.66 -14.64 8.70
N ALA A 72 -4.91 -15.03 8.46
CA ALA A 72 -6.04 -14.56 9.23
C ALA A 72 -7.10 -15.65 9.35
N GLU A 73 -7.49 -15.97 10.58
CA GLU A 73 -8.46 -17.02 10.90
C GLU A 73 -9.66 -16.40 11.64
N PRO A 74 -10.77 -16.10 10.94
CA PRO A 74 -12.00 -15.62 11.57
C PRO A 74 -12.85 -16.79 12.08
N ASP A 75 -13.63 -16.56 13.14
CA ASP A 75 -14.59 -17.54 13.66
C ASP A 75 -15.96 -17.47 12.96
N GLN A 76 -16.19 -16.48 12.11
CA GLN A 76 -17.37 -16.32 11.25
C GLN A 76 -17.05 -15.48 10.02
N ASP A 77 -17.99 -15.38 9.07
CA ASP A 77 -17.82 -14.60 7.86
C ASP A 77 -17.53 -13.11 8.18
N THR A 78 -16.42 -12.61 7.66
CA THR A 78 -15.97 -11.22 7.83
C THR A 78 -15.19 -10.74 6.61
N ILE A 79 -14.78 -9.47 6.61
CA ILE A 79 -13.96 -8.88 5.56
C ILE A 79 -12.53 -8.74 6.09
N ILE A 80 -11.57 -9.25 5.32
CA ILE A 80 -10.15 -9.17 5.61
C ILE A 80 -9.43 -8.65 4.36
N ASN A 81 -8.66 -7.58 4.51
CA ASN A 81 -7.78 -7.07 3.47
C ASN A 81 -6.54 -6.47 4.14
N MET A 82 -5.49 -7.29 4.26
CA MET A 82 -4.24 -6.92 4.93
C MET A 82 -3.22 -6.46 3.91
N THR A 83 -2.50 -5.39 4.23
CA THR A 83 -1.44 -4.85 3.39
C THR A 83 -0.27 -4.34 4.24
N ASN A 84 0.81 -3.93 3.58
CA ASN A 84 1.93 -3.22 4.19
C ASN A 84 1.98 -1.79 3.62
N HIS A 85 1.99 -0.80 4.51
CA HIS A 85 1.97 0.62 4.13
C HIS A 85 3.35 1.29 4.35
N SER A 86 4.42 0.60 3.94
CA SER A 86 5.77 1.18 4.01
C SER A 86 5.95 2.29 2.98
N TYR A 87 6.58 3.37 3.43
CA TYR A 87 6.97 4.52 2.62
C TYR A 87 8.39 4.33 2.11
N PHE A 88 8.57 4.19 0.80
CA PHE A 88 9.86 3.95 0.17
C PHE A 88 10.39 5.21 -0.52
N ASN A 89 11.66 5.50 -0.29
CA ASN A 89 12.47 6.40 -1.11
C ASN A 89 13.81 5.71 -1.38
N LEU A 90 14.02 5.25 -2.61
CA LEU A 90 15.18 4.42 -2.96
C LEU A 90 16.48 5.24 -3.02
N ASN A 91 16.42 6.56 -3.05
CA ASN A 91 17.58 7.43 -2.92
C ASN A 91 17.98 7.66 -1.45
N GLY A 92 17.12 7.25 -0.50
CA GLY A 92 17.31 7.41 0.94
C GLY A 92 16.27 8.35 1.56
N HIS A 93 16.00 8.15 2.85
CA HIS A 93 14.89 8.83 3.54
C HIS A 93 15.02 10.35 3.72
N LYS A 94 16.13 10.95 3.29
CA LYS A 94 16.37 12.41 3.33
C LYS A 94 16.62 13.01 1.95
N SER A 95 16.34 12.28 0.88
CA SER A 95 16.70 12.67 -0.48
C SER A 95 15.68 13.59 -1.15
N GLY A 96 14.63 14.00 -0.45
CA GLY A 96 13.53 14.77 -1.05
C GLY A 96 12.56 13.88 -1.80
N ASP A 97 11.93 14.39 -2.85
CA ASP A 97 10.83 13.73 -3.54
C ASP A 97 11.26 12.51 -4.38
N VAL A 98 10.27 11.67 -4.71
CA VAL A 98 10.43 10.47 -5.55
C VAL A 98 9.94 10.69 -6.99
N LEU A 99 9.77 11.93 -7.42
CA LEU A 99 9.17 12.24 -8.72
C LEU A 99 10.02 11.77 -9.91
N ASN A 100 11.34 11.67 -9.71
CA ASN A 100 12.27 11.17 -10.71
C ASN A 100 12.48 9.63 -10.65
N HIS A 101 12.02 8.96 -9.58
CA HIS A 101 11.99 7.50 -9.58
C HIS A 101 11.14 6.99 -10.74
N THR A 102 11.56 5.89 -11.38
CA THR A 102 10.75 5.22 -12.39
C THR A 102 9.86 4.16 -11.75
N LEU A 103 8.65 4.02 -12.27
CA LEU A 103 7.67 3.00 -11.86
C LEU A 103 7.22 2.22 -13.08
N TRP A 104 7.16 0.90 -12.95
CA TRP A 104 6.51 -0.03 -13.86
C TRP A 104 5.47 -0.86 -13.12
N LEU A 105 4.29 -1.10 -13.76
CA LEU A 105 3.20 -1.92 -13.20
C LEU A 105 2.68 -2.92 -14.23
N ASN A 106 2.51 -4.18 -13.82
CA ASN A 106 1.86 -5.23 -14.60
C ASN A 106 0.34 -5.15 -14.44
N ALA A 107 -0.27 -4.08 -14.97
CA ALA A 107 -1.70 -3.82 -14.84
C ALA A 107 -2.26 -3.10 -16.07
N ASP A 108 -3.39 -3.57 -16.60
CA ASP A 108 -4.09 -2.92 -17.73
C ASP A 108 -5.25 -2.02 -17.26
N ALA A 109 -5.57 -2.03 -15.97
CA ALA A 109 -6.69 -1.28 -15.40
C ALA A 109 -6.39 -0.82 -13.96
N PHE A 110 -7.18 0.13 -13.48
CA PHE A 110 -7.19 0.60 -12.11
C PHE A 110 -8.62 0.83 -11.63
N THR A 111 -8.83 0.97 -10.33
CA THR A 111 -10.11 1.31 -9.73
C THR A 111 -10.14 2.80 -9.40
N PRO A 112 -10.89 3.63 -10.18
CA PRO A 112 -11.02 5.04 -9.85
C PRO A 112 -11.80 5.24 -8.56
N ALA A 113 -11.37 6.24 -7.78
CA ALA A 113 -12.03 6.66 -6.56
C ALA A 113 -12.80 7.97 -6.76
N ASP A 114 -13.79 8.21 -5.93
CA ASP A 114 -14.50 9.48 -5.85
C ASP A 114 -13.70 10.55 -5.08
N ALA A 115 -14.27 11.74 -4.91
CA ALA A 115 -13.62 12.85 -4.21
C ALA A 115 -13.40 12.59 -2.70
N THR A 116 -13.91 11.50 -2.15
CA THR A 116 -13.70 11.04 -0.77
C THR A 116 -12.76 9.83 -0.69
N SER A 117 -12.02 9.55 -1.78
CA SER A 117 -11.06 8.44 -1.91
C SER A 117 -11.69 7.04 -1.86
N ILE A 118 -13.01 6.94 -2.07
CA ILE A 118 -13.71 5.65 -2.09
C ILE A 118 -13.79 5.12 -3.52
N PRO A 119 -13.36 3.87 -3.78
CA PRO A 119 -13.49 3.24 -5.10
C PRO A 119 -14.94 3.18 -5.55
N THR A 120 -15.21 3.59 -6.80
CA THR A 120 -16.57 3.69 -7.36
C THR A 120 -17.15 2.34 -7.79
N GLY A 121 -16.35 1.28 -7.78
CA GLY A 121 -16.68 -0.03 -8.33
C GLY A 121 -16.38 -0.16 -9.84
N GLU A 122 -15.97 0.91 -10.49
CA GLU A 122 -15.50 0.87 -11.87
C GLU A 122 -14.10 0.23 -11.96
N ILE A 123 -13.86 -0.56 -13.01
CA ILE A 123 -12.53 -1.01 -13.42
C ILE A 123 -12.24 -0.30 -14.75
N ARG A 124 -11.34 0.69 -14.72
CA ARG A 124 -11.04 1.58 -15.86
C ARG A 124 -9.70 1.20 -16.46
N SER A 125 -9.64 1.14 -17.80
CA SER A 125 -8.38 0.93 -18.53
C SER A 125 -7.37 2.04 -18.25
N VAL A 126 -6.09 1.68 -18.08
CA VAL A 126 -5.00 2.65 -17.99
C VAL A 126 -4.59 3.21 -19.33
N GLU A 127 -4.95 2.54 -20.46
CA GLU A 127 -4.49 2.86 -21.81
C GLU A 127 -4.81 4.29 -22.22
N GLY A 128 -3.78 5.03 -22.60
CA GLY A 128 -3.92 6.42 -23.03
C GLY A 128 -4.22 7.41 -21.91
N THR A 129 -4.05 7.01 -20.65
CA THR A 129 -4.27 7.84 -19.47
C THR A 129 -2.97 8.11 -18.71
N PRO A 130 -2.93 9.10 -17.81
CA PRO A 130 -1.80 9.31 -16.87
C PRO A 130 -1.50 8.10 -15.97
N MET A 131 -2.46 7.18 -15.80
CA MET A 131 -2.36 5.97 -14.98
C MET A 131 -1.59 4.82 -15.66
N ASP A 132 -1.15 4.99 -16.92
CA ASP A 132 -0.47 3.94 -17.69
C ASP A 132 1.01 3.84 -17.31
N PHE A 133 1.34 2.81 -16.52
CA PHE A 133 2.70 2.41 -16.12
C PHE A 133 3.12 1.05 -16.71
N ARG A 134 2.46 0.58 -17.77
CA ARG A 134 2.82 -0.68 -18.45
C ARG A 134 4.18 -0.59 -19.15
N ILE A 135 4.61 0.62 -19.47
CA ILE A 135 5.99 0.97 -19.83
C ILE A 135 6.48 1.88 -18.72
N ASP A 136 7.64 1.58 -18.19
CA ASP A 136 8.24 2.37 -17.12
C ASP A 136 8.35 3.85 -17.49
N LYS A 137 8.00 4.69 -16.55
CA LYS A 137 8.12 6.15 -16.66
C LYS A 137 8.38 6.74 -15.29
N THR A 138 8.89 7.97 -15.26
CA THR A 138 9.07 8.67 -13.99
C THR A 138 7.70 8.95 -13.34
N ILE A 139 7.65 8.84 -12.01
CA ILE A 139 6.43 9.09 -11.21
C ILE A 139 5.91 10.50 -11.47
N GLY A 140 6.81 11.48 -11.54
CA GLY A 140 6.45 12.90 -11.74
C GLY A 140 5.93 13.23 -13.14
N LYS A 141 6.09 12.34 -14.13
CA LYS A 141 5.78 12.66 -15.53
C LYS A 141 4.35 13.19 -15.75
N ASP A 142 3.37 12.52 -15.14
CA ASP A 142 1.96 12.82 -15.37
C ASP A 142 1.19 13.07 -14.06
N ILE A 143 1.87 13.14 -12.90
CA ILE A 143 1.24 13.20 -11.58
C ILE A 143 0.36 14.44 -11.38
N GLU A 144 0.69 15.54 -12.06
CA GLU A 144 -0.05 16.82 -12.02
C GLU A 144 -1.00 16.99 -13.21
N ALA A 145 -1.28 15.92 -13.98
CA ALA A 145 -2.18 16.00 -15.12
C ALA A 145 -3.61 16.37 -14.67
N ASP A 146 -4.30 17.18 -15.50
CA ASP A 146 -5.72 17.48 -15.31
C ASP A 146 -6.55 16.25 -15.69
N TYR A 147 -6.48 15.23 -14.84
CA TYR A 147 -7.19 13.97 -14.95
C TYR A 147 -7.93 13.72 -13.64
N GLU A 148 -9.27 13.60 -13.70
CA GLU A 148 -10.15 13.57 -12.53
C GLU A 148 -9.64 12.68 -11.37
N PRO A 149 -9.21 11.41 -11.58
CA PRO A 149 -8.67 10.60 -10.49
C PRO A 149 -7.45 11.23 -9.80
N LEU A 150 -6.51 11.79 -10.58
CA LEU A 150 -5.32 12.46 -10.01
C LEU A 150 -5.68 13.74 -9.25
N VAL A 151 -6.67 14.48 -9.74
CA VAL A 151 -7.16 15.69 -9.07
C VAL A 151 -7.77 15.34 -7.72
N PHE A 152 -8.58 14.28 -7.63
CA PHE A 152 -9.19 13.81 -6.38
C PHE A 152 -8.15 13.26 -5.40
N GLY A 153 -7.23 12.41 -5.86
CA GLY A 153 -6.16 11.83 -5.05
C GLY A 153 -5.02 12.80 -4.74
N LYS A 154 -5.03 14.00 -5.32
CA LYS A 154 -3.90 14.96 -5.28
C LYS A 154 -2.59 14.33 -5.77
N GLY A 155 -2.68 13.40 -6.72
CA GLY A 155 -1.62 12.57 -7.26
C GLY A 155 -2.04 11.11 -7.33
N TYR A 156 -1.10 10.19 -7.34
CA TYR A 156 -1.43 8.76 -7.31
C TYR A 156 -1.83 8.35 -5.89
N ASP A 157 -3.02 7.81 -5.77
CA ASP A 157 -3.58 7.17 -4.57
C ASP A 157 -4.71 6.24 -5.03
N HIS A 158 -4.34 5.20 -5.78
CA HIS A 158 -5.29 4.33 -6.46
C HIS A 158 -4.81 2.88 -6.44
N ASN A 159 -5.75 1.95 -6.55
CA ASN A 159 -5.45 0.55 -6.73
C ASN A 159 -5.38 0.18 -8.22
N TRP A 160 -4.27 -0.45 -8.65
CA TRP A 160 -4.12 -1.07 -9.96
C TRP A 160 -4.53 -2.54 -9.91
N VAL A 161 -5.32 -2.96 -10.89
CA VAL A 161 -5.77 -4.34 -11.06
C VAL A 161 -4.67 -5.15 -11.73
N LEU A 162 -4.08 -6.06 -10.99
CA LEU A 162 -2.89 -6.83 -11.41
C LEU A 162 -3.24 -7.96 -12.39
N LYS A 163 -2.29 -8.31 -13.24
CA LYS A 163 -2.41 -9.38 -14.26
C LYS A 163 -1.75 -10.69 -13.83
N ASN A 164 -1.59 -10.92 -12.55
CA ASN A 164 -0.94 -12.12 -12.03
C ASN A 164 -1.88 -13.34 -11.91
N GLU A 165 -3.20 -13.16 -12.08
CA GLU A 165 -4.19 -14.25 -12.03
C GLU A 165 -4.11 -15.09 -10.73
N GLY A 166 -3.77 -14.47 -9.59
CA GLY A 166 -3.57 -15.15 -8.32
C GLY A 166 -2.28 -15.97 -8.23
N LYS A 167 -1.34 -15.76 -9.15
CA LYS A 167 -0.01 -16.39 -9.07
C LYS A 167 0.96 -15.42 -8.40
N PHE A 168 1.86 -15.96 -7.61
CA PHE A 168 2.97 -15.19 -7.05
C PHE A 168 3.94 -14.80 -8.17
N ASP A 169 3.87 -13.55 -8.62
CA ASP A 169 4.62 -13.03 -9.78
C ASP A 169 5.05 -11.58 -9.56
N LYS A 170 6.02 -11.12 -10.35
CA LYS A 170 6.45 -9.71 -10.34
C LYS A 170 5.36 -8.82 -10.93
N VAL A 171 4.89 -7.88 -10.13
CA VAL A 171 3.76 -6.99 -10.47
C VAL A 171 4.15 -5.52 -10.55
N ALA A 172 5.24 -5.13 -9.90
CA ALA A 172 5.76 -3.77 -9.93
C ALA A 172 7.28 -3.73 -9.87
N GLU A 173 7.85 -2.65 -10.38
CA GLU A 173 9.26 -2.30 -10.20
C GLU A 173 9.40 -0.79 -9.99
N VAL A 174 10.21 -0.40 -9.03
CA VAL A 174 10.59 0.99 -8.77
C VAL A 174 12.11 1.11 -8.83
N ALA A 175 12.63 2.15 -9.47
CA ALA A 175 14.06 2.42 -9.50
C ALA A 175 14.36 3.86 -9.05
N GLY A 176 15.31 3.99 -8.14
CA GLY A 176 15.86 5.28 -7.70
C GLY A 176 16.81 5.85 -8.73
N ASP A 177 16.58 7.08 -9.13
CA ASP A 177 17.33 7.77 -10.19
C ASP A 177 18.76 8.17 -9.76
N GLU A 178 18.98 8.43 -8.46
CA GLU A 178 20.31 8.80 -7.93
C GLU A 178 21.07 7.60 -7.37
N SER A 179 20.42 6.72 -6.63
CA SER A 179 21.07 5.57 -5.99
C SER A 179 21.32 4.41 -6.95
N GLY A 180 20.51 4.29 -8.01
CA GLY A 180 20.46 3.13 -8.89
C GLY A 180 19.91 1.87 -8.21
N ILE A 181 19.29 1.98 -7.04
CA ILE A 181 18.60 0.86 -6.38
C ILE A 181 17.32 0.54 -7.12
N HIS A 182 17.11 -0.75 -7.40
CA HIS A 182 15.87 -1.29 -7.97
C HIS A 182 15.16 -2.13 -6.92
N MET A 183 13.85 -1.92 -6.78
CA MET A 183 12.96 -2.71 -5.93
C MET A 183 11.90 -3.37 -6.80
N SER A 184 11.87 -4.71 -6.82
CA SER A 184 10.80 -5.49 -7.43
C SER A 184 9.79 -5.90 -6.39
N VAL A 185 8.50 -5.80 -6.72
CA VAL A 185 7.39 -6.26 -5.87
C VAL A 185 6.75 -7.47 -6.53
N LEU A 186 6.64 -8.55 -5.75
CA LEU A 186 5.99 -9.79 -6.14
C LEU A 186 4.81 -10.04 -5.20
N THR A 187 3.70 -10.51 -5.74
CA THR A 187 2.50 -10.85 -4.95
C THR A 187 1.62 -11.85 -5.69
N ASP A 188 0.81 -12.60 -4.97
CA ASP A 188 -0.31 -13.39 -5.48
C ASP A 188 -1.67 -12.67 -5.34
N LEU A 189 -1.69 -11.48 -4.73
CA LEU A 189 -2.89 -10.68 -4.54
C LEU A 189 -3.33 -9.97 -5.83
N PRO A 190 -4.63 -9.66 -5.98
CA PRO A 190 -5.20 -9.15 -7.24
C PRO A 190 -4.94 -7.67 -7.52
N GLY A 191 -4.46 -6.90 -6.55
CA GLY A 191 -4.29 -5.46 -6.68
C GLY A 191 -3.05 -4.93 -5.98
N VAL A 192 -2.68 -3.71 -6.34
CA VAL A 192 -1.67 -2.92 -5.61
C VAL A 192 -2.12 -1.46 -5.57
N GLN A 193 -2.24 -0.92 -4.36
CA GLN A 193 -2.40 0.52 -4.15
C GLN A 193 -1.04 1.19 -4.34
N ILE A 194 -1.00 2.20 -5.19
CA ILE A 194 0.15 3.10 -5.33
C ILE A 194 -0.24 4.45 -4.73
N TYR A 195 0.49 4.83 -3.68
CA TYR A 195 0.30 6.09 -3.00
C TYR A 195 1.61 6.89 -3.00
N THR A 196 1.56 8.13 -3.45
CA THR A 196 2.75 8.99 -3.63
C THR A 196 2.90 10.03 -2.52
N ALA A 197 2.57 9.66 -1.28
CA ALA A 197 2.72 10.50 -0.10
C ALA A 197 2.07 11.90 -0.25
N ASN A 198 0.88 11.94 -0.86
CA ASN A 198 0.18 13.17 -1.27
C ASN A 198 -0.21 14.07 -0.10
N PHE A 199 -0.27 13.52 1.12
CA PHE A 199 -0.78 14.19 2.32
C PHE A 199 0.28 14.33 3.43
N LEU A 200 1.56 14.00 3.15
CA LEU A 200 2.64 14.33 4.08
C LEU A 200 2.83 15.84 4.14
N ASP A 201 2.95 16.40 5.35
CA ASP A 201 3.07 17.83 5.60
C ASP A 201 3.92 18.08 6.86
N GLY A 202 5.23 18.06 6.70
CA GLY A 202 6.17 18.32 7.76
C GLY A 202 6.31 17.21 8.80
N GLU A 203 6.10 15.96 8.44
CA GLU A 203 6.20 14.81 9.34
C GLU A 203 7.64 14.61 9.83
N LYS A 204 7.81 14.58 11.15
CA LYS A 204 9.14 14.43 11.76
C LYS A 204 9.59 12.98 11.77
N GLY A 205 10.65 12.73 11.06
CA GLY A 205 11.28 11.42 10.96
C GLY A 205 12.54 11.27 11.80
N ARG A 206 13.18 10.11 11.63
CA ARG A 206 14.45 9.77 12.28
C ARG A 206 15.56 10.72 11.83
N ASP A 207 16.57 10.94 12.69
CA ASP A 207 17.77 11.74 12.42
C ASP A 207 17.49 13.19 12.00
N GLY A 208 16.35 13.75 12.46
CA GLY A 208 15.94 15.11 12.15
C GLY A 208 15.44 15.30 10.73
N ALA A 209 15.09 14.23 10.02
CA ALA A 209 14.38 14.33 8.76
C ALA A 209 13.00 14.95 8.96
N VAL A 210 12.56 15.70 7.96
CA VAL A 210 11.18 16.20 7.85
C VAL A 210 10.68 15.71 6.52
N TYR A 211 9.55 15.00 6.52
CA TYR A 211 8.97 14.42 5.31
C TYR A 211 7.83 15.30 4.80
N GLU A 212 7.90 15.63 3.55
CA GLU A 212 6.97 16.48 2.83
C GLU A 212 6.20 15.68 1.76
N MET A 213 5.24 16.33 1.14
CA MET A 213 4.50 15.77 0.01
C MET A 213 5.46 15.25 -1.08
N ARG A 214 5.24 14.04 -1.58
CA ARG A 214 6.05 13.34 -2.60
C ARG A 214 7.39 12.76 -2.13
N ASP A 215 7.73 12.83 -0.86
CA ASP A 215 9.01 12.29 -0.37
C ASP A 215 9.09 10.77 -0.36
N ALA A 216 7.99 10.09 -0.69
CA ALA A 216 7.94 8.64 -0.73
C ALA A 216 6.87 8.08 -1.68
N ILE A 217 7.00 6.79 -1.98
CA ILE A 217 5.98 5.96 -2.63
C ILE A 217 5.64 4.77 -1.74
N CYS A 218 4.35 4.44 -1.63
CA CYS A 218 3.86 3.20 -1.03
C CYS A 218 3.37 2.25 -2.12
N LEU A 219 3.64 0.95 -1.97
CA LEU A 219 3.17 -0.12 -2.83
C LEU A 219 2.48 -1.15 -1.94
N GLU A 220 1.17 -1.07 -1.89
CA GLU A 220 0.33 -1.80 -0.93
C GLU A 220 -0.43 -2.88 -1.67
N THR A 221 0.12 -4.10 -1.70
CA THR A 221 -0.54 -5.25 -2.34
C THR A 221 -1.77 -5.66 -1.54
N GLN A 222 -2.91 -5.93 -2.23
CA GLN A 222 -4.20 -6.20 -1.60
C GLN A 222 -5.15 -7.03 -2.49
#